data_19e7108651718f42f8e735fc8686d678
#
_entry.id   19e7108651718f42f8e735fc8686d678
#
_cell.length_a   1.000
_cell.length_b   1.000
_cell.length_c   1.000
_cell.angle_alpha   90.00
_cell.angle_beta   90.00
_cell.angle_gamma   90.00
#
_symmetry.space_group_name_H-M   'P 1'
#
loop_
_entity.id
_entity.type
_entity.pdbx_description
1 polymer ?
#
loop_
_entity_poly.entity_id
_entity_poly.type
_entity_poly.pdbx_seq_one_letter_code
_entity_poly.pdbx_strand_id
1 'polypeptide(L)'
;RDLPSSPTRRSSELAWVPELTAGYMSELTTSDKFRGVTVGVNIPLWSNANKVKQSRAKIAAAESRKAAAEQQFYFDLLAQYNRAASLKENSELMRASLSETDSRDYLLTAQSRGEISMIEYLVETDQYYEALEQTLSAERDYHQALAQLNAVEL
;
A
#
# COMPACT_ATOMS: atom_id res chain seq x y z
N ARG A 1 27.01 -22.47 17.46
CA ARG A 1 26.27 -21.22 17.12
C ARG A 1 27.13 -20.43 16.16
N ASP A 2 26.94 -20.71 14.87
CA ASP A 2 27.65 -20.01 13.81
C ASP A 2 26.85 -18.75 13.49
N LEU A 3 27.47 -17.60 13.73
CA LEU A 3 26.97 -16.30 13.34
C LEU A 3 27.16 -16.15 11.82
N PRO A 4 26.13 -15.77 11.03
CA PRO A 4 26.33 -15.46 9.63
C PRO A 4 27.17 -14.21 9.50
N SER A 5 28.33 -14.34 8.86
CA SER A 5 29.20 -13.23 8.51
C SER A 5 28.50 -12.29 7.52
N SER A 6 28.26 -11.05 7.94
CA SER A 6 27.75 -9.99 7.09
C SER A 6 28.64 -9.80 5.86
N PRO A 7 28.09 -9.71 4.63
CA PRO A 7 28.90 -9.41 3.47
C PRO A 7 29.43 -7.99 3.58
N THR A 8 30.72 -7.90 3.74
CA THR A 8 31.45 -6.64 3.86
C THR A 8 31.30 -5.83 2.56
N ARG A 9 30.88 -4.60 2.66
CA ARG A 9 30.67 -3.59 1.60
C ARG A 9 31.91 -3.28 0.74
N ARG A 10 33.02 -3.99 0.97
CA ARG A 10 34.34 -3.76 0.36
C ARG A 10 34.59 -4.47 -0.98
N SER A 11 33.70 -5.36 -1.41
CA SER A 11 33.96 -6.18 -2.61
C SER A 11 33.60 -5.49 -3.93
N SER A 12 32.95 -4.34 -3.93
CA SER A 12 32.55 -3.65 -5.16
C SER A 12 33.58 -2.64 -5.68
N GLU A 13 34.51 -2.17 -4.86
CA GLU A 13 35.52 -1.19 -5.27
C GLU A 13 36.76 -1.81 -5.92
N LEU A 14 36.99 -3.11 -5.71
CA LEU A 14 38.16 -3.84 -6.24
C LEU A 14 37.89 -4.64 -7.52
N ALA A 15 36.74 -4.47 -8.16
CA ALA A 15 36.33 -5.23 -9.32
C ALA A 15 37.16 -4.93 -10.61
N TRP A 16 38.07 -3.99 -10.56
CA TRP A 16 39.02 -3.67 -11.67
C TRP A 16 40.44 -4.16 -11.40
N VAL A 17 40.74 -4.67 -10.20
CA VAL A 17 42.07 -5.18 -9.87
C VAL A 17 42.27 -6.53 -10.55
N PRO A 18 43.35 -6.70 -11.32
CA PRO A 18 43.67 -7.99 -11.93
C PRO A 18 43.98 -9.03 -10.83
N GLU A 19 43.36 -10.19 -10.94
CA GLU A 19 43.62 -11.31 -10.05
C GLU A 19 44.85 -12.04 -10.50
N LEU A 20 45.90 -12.05 -9.64
CA LEU A 20 47.14 -12.76 -9.85
C LEU A 20 47.04 -14.11 -9.15
N THR A 21 47.11 -15.18 -9.93
CA THR A 21 47.21 -16.55 -9.42
C THR A 21 48.61 -17.08 -9.61
N ALA A 22 49.26 -17.53 -8.54
CA ALA A 22 50.53 -18.23 -8.60
C ALA A 22 50.31 -19.66 -8.07
N GLY A 23 50.65 -20.64 -8.88
CA GLY A 23 50.55 -22.05 -8.53
C GLY A 23 51.88 -22.78 -8.71
N TYR A 24 52.17 -23.70 -7.80
CA TYR A 24 53.30 -24.65 -7.93
C TYR A 24 52.70 -26.04 -8.18
N MET A 25 53.07 -26.63 -9.28
CA MET A 25 52.71 -28.00 -9.64
C MET A 25 53.90 -28.91 -9.56
N SER A 26 53.78 -29.99 -8.84
CA SER A 26 54.79 -31.05 -8.77
C SER A 26 54.11 -32.37 -9.05
N GLU A 27 54.44 -33.01 -10.16
CA GLU A 27 53.92 -34.30 -10.54
C GLU A 27 55.04 -35.36 -10.47
N LEU A 28 54.83 -36.42 -9.72
CA LEU A 28 55.70 -37.58 -9.64
C LEU A 28 55.14 -38.70 -10.52
N THR A 29 55.79 -38.91 -11.66
CA THR A 29 55.53 -40.10 -12.45
C THR A 29 56.68 -41.11 -12.17
N THR A 30 56.42 -42.38 -12.34
CA THR A 30 57.31 -43.50 -11.94
C THR A 30 58.74 -43.43 -12.49
N SER A 31 58.99 -42.56 -13.49
CA SER A 31 60.28 -42.39 -14.13
C SER A 31 60.88 -40.97 -14.08
N ASP A 32 60.02 -39.93 -13.93
CA ASP A 32 60.49 -38.54 -14.04
C ASP A 32 59.75 -37.63 -13.04
N LYS A 33 60.43 -36.60 -12.48
CA LYS A 33 59.89 -35.58 -11.62
C LYS A 33 59.74 -34.29 -12.42
N PHE A 34 58.49 -33.91 -12.69
CA PHE A 34 58.18 -32.61 -13.29
C PHE A 34 57.84 -31.60 -12.19
N ARG A 35 58.50 -30.45 -12.25
CA ARG A 35 58.20 -29.30 -11.37
C ARG A 35 57.90 -28.10 -12.25
N GLY A 36 56.73 -27.49 -12.07
CA GLY A 36 56.31 -26.31 -12.81
C GLY A 36 55.79 -25.22 -11.92
N VAL A 37 56.02 -23.97 -12.29
CA VAL A 37 55.43 -22.79 -11.67
C VAL A 37 54.43 -22.23 -12.67
N THR A 38 53.19 -22.09 -12.27
CA THR A 38 52.15 -21.48 -13.09
C THR A 38 51.86 -20.09 -12.55
N VAL A 39 51.92 -19.07 -13.39
CA VAL A 39 51.52 -17.71 -13.08
C VAL A 39 50.37 -17.36 -14.03
N GLY A 40 49.22 -17.04 -13.47
CA GLY A 40 48.02 -16.62 -14.21
C GLY A 40 47.64 -15.20 -13.84
N VAL A 41 47.27 -14.40 -14.84
CA VAL A 41 46.71 -13.06 -14.64
C VAL A 41 45.31 -13.05 -15.25
N ASN A 42 44.28 -12.84 -14.41
CA ASN A 42 42.92 -12.71 -14.88
C ASN A 42 42.53 -11.23 -14.87
N ILE A 43 42.38 -10.65 -16.06
CA ILE A 43 42.02 -9.24 -16.23
C ILE A 43 40.56 -9.18 -16.67
N PRO A 44 39.62 -8.73 -15.83
CA PRO A 44 38.21 -8.66 -16.16
C PRO A 44 37.88 -7.43 -17.03
N LEU A 45 38.34 -7.42 -18.29
CA LEU A 45 38.25 -6.26 -19.21
C LEU A 45 36.80 -5.87 -19.56
N TRP A 46 35.83 -6.81 -19.52
CA TRP A 46 34.43 -6.57 -19.94
C TRP A 46 33.38 -6.82 -18.89
N SER A 47 33.70 -7.39 -17.76
CA SER A 47 32.72 -7.74 -16.73
C SER A 47 32.06 -6.51 -16.08
N ASN A 48 32.69 -5.36 -16.12
CA ASN A 48 32.23 -4.13 -15.43
C ASN A 48 31.38 -3.21 -16.34
N ALA A 49 31.58 -3.20 -17.66
CA ALA A 49 30.80 -2.33 -18.55
C ALA A 49 29.30 -2.63 -18.53
N ASN A 50 28.92 -3.91 -18.50
CA ASN A 50 27.52 -4.32 -18.39
C ASN A 50 26.94 -4.10 -16.99
N LYS A 51 27.74 -4.21 -15.94
CA LYS A 51 27.29 -3.94 -14.55
C LYS A 51 26.95 -2.46 -14.36
N VAL A 52 27.72 -1.54 -14.92
CA VAL A 52 27.43 -0.10 -14.86
C VAL A 52 26.15 0.23 -15.64
N LYS A 53 25.96 -0.34 -16.85
CA LYS A 53 24.71 -0.18 -17.61
C LYS A 53 23.51 -0.74 -16.83
N GLN A 54 23.65 -1.92 -16.26
CA GLN A 54 22.62 -2.55 -15.45
C GLN A 54 22.27 -1.71 -14.21
N SER A 55 23.27 -1.16 -13.51
CA SER A 55 23.05 -0.30 -12.35
C SER A 55 22.33 0.99 -12.73
N ARG A 56 22.73 1.64 -13.82
CA ARG A 56 22.04 2.84 -14.33
C ARG A 56 20.58 2.56 -14.70
N ALA A 57 20.34 1.43 -15.38
CA ALA A 57 18.99 1.00 -15.74
C ALA A 57 18.14 0.70 -14.48
N LYS A 58 18.72 0.10 -13.44
CA LYS A 58 18.05 -0.13 -12.15
C LYS A 58 17.71 1.17 -11.43
N ILE A 59 18.60 2.15 -11.45
CA ILE A 59 18.36 3.49 -10.87
C ILE A 59 17.20 4.17 -11.60
N ALA A 60 17.26 4.26 -12.94
CA ALA A 60 16.19 4.86 -13.74
C ALA A 60 14.84 4.15 -13.53
N ALA A 61 14.82 2.82 -13.43
CA ALA A 61 13.62 2.06 -13.11
C ALA A 61 13.11 2.33 -11.70
N ALA A 62 13.99 2.51 -10.71
CA ALA A 62 13.62 2.84 -9.35
C ALA A 62 13.03 4.26 -9.25
N GLU A 63 13.62 5.23 -9.95
CA GLU A 63 13.12 6.60 -10.04
C GLU A 63 11.73 6.66 -10.69
N SER A 64 11.54 5.92 -11.79
CA SER A 64 10.24 5.83 -12.46
C SER A 64 9.17 5.17 -11.57
N ARG A 65 9.54 4.11 -10.82
CA ARG A 65 8.64 3.46 -9.85
C ARG A 65 8.29 4.41 -8.69
N LYS A 66 9.26 5.18 -8.20
CA LYS A 66 9.01 6.17 -7.15
C LYS A 66 8.01 7.22 -7.64
N ALA A 67 8.23 7.81 -8.81
CA ALA A 67 7.32 8.80 -9.39
C ALA A 67 5.90 8.23 -9.61
N ALA A 68 5.80 7.00 -10.11
CA ALA A 68 4.51 6.32 -10.29
C ALA A 68 3.81 6.06 -8.94
N ALA A 69 4.55 5.65 -7.90
CA ALA A 69 3.99 5.40 -6.57
C ALA A 69 3.50 6.70 -5.91
N GLU A 70 4.25 7.81 -6.04
CA GLU A 70 3.85 9.13 -5.55
C GLU A 70 2.56 9.62 -6.24
N GLN A 71 2.48 9.44 -7.55
CA GLN A 71 1.27 9.81 -8.32
C GLN A 71 0.08 8.93 -7.94
N GLN A 72 0.27 7.62 -7.80
CA GLN A 72 -0.77 6.69 -7.36
C GLN A 72 -1.30 7.07 -5.98
N PHE A 73 -0.40 7.30 -5.03
CA PHE A 73 -0.76 7.73 -3.67
C PHE A 73 -1.59 9.01 -3.65
N TYR A 74 -1.19 10.00 -4.47
CA TYR A 74 -1.94 11.25 -4.60
C TYR A 74 -3.37 11.03 -5.11
N PHE A 75 -3.54 10.21 -6.15
CA PHE A 75 -4.87 9.92 -6.69
C PHE A 75 -5.73 9.09 -5.74
N ASP A 76 -5.13 8.13 -5.02
CA ASP A 76 -5.84 7.34 -4.02
C ASP A 76 -6.32 8.22 -2.87
N LEU A 77 -5.49 9.15 -2.40
CA LEU A 77 -5.87 10.11 -1.36
C LEU A 77 -6.98 11.06 -1.83
N LEU A 78 -6.87 11.57 -3.06
CA LEU A 78 -7.90 12.42 -3.66
C LEU A 78 -9.24 11.67 -3.81
N ALA A 79 -9.22 10.41 -4.21
CA ALA A 79 -10.40 9.58 -4.32
C ALA A 79 -11.07 9.35 -2.94
N GLN A 80 -10.27 9.08 -1.90
CA GLN A 80 -10.77 8.94 -0.52
C GLN A 80 -11.38 10.25 0.00
N TYR A 81 -10.74 11.37 -0.25
CA TYR A 81 -11.26 12.69 0.11
C TYR A 81 -12.62 12.97 -0.56
N ASN A 82 -12.71 12.78 -1.87
CA ASN A 82 -13.95 12.99 -2.62
C ASN A 82 -15.07 12.06 -2.14
N ARG A 83 -14.73 10.80 -1.82
CA ARG A 83 -15.68 9.85 -1.22
C ARG A 83 -16.19 10.34 0.14
N ALA A 84 -15.31 10.78 1.02
CA ALA A 84 -15.70 11.29 2.34
C ALA A 84 -16.58 12.57 2.21
N ALA A 85 -16.26 13.46 1.28
CA ALA A 85 -17.03 14.66 0.99
C ALA A 85 -18.46 14.33 0.50
N SER A 86 -18.60 13.39 -0.43
CA SER A 86 -19.92 12.95 -0.94
C SER A 86 -20.75 12.24 0.12
N LEU A 87 -20.11 11.41 0.96
CA LEU A 87 -20.82 10.74 2.06
C LEU A 87 -21.26 11.73 3.14
N LYS A 88 -20.47 12.78 3.40
CA LYS A 88 -20.86 13.87 4.29
C LYS A 88 -22.13 14.57 3.80
N GLU A 89 -22.12 15.02 2.55
CA GLU A 89 -23.25 15.69 1.93
C GLU A 89 -24.51 14.81 1.97
N ASN A 90 -24.38 13.52 1.63
CA ASN A 90 -25.49 12.58 1.68
C ASN A 90 -26.04 12.41 3.10
N SER A 91 -25.18 12.28 4.12
CA SER A 91 -25.59 12.13 5.51
C SER A 91 -26.30 13.39 6.04
N GLU A 92 -25.83 14.58 5.66
CA GLU A 92 -26.46 15.85 6.01
C GLU A 92 -27.84 16.01 5.36
N LEU A 93 -27.99 15.63 4.09
CA LEU A 93 -29.26 15.66 3.37
C LEU A 93 -30.27 14.68 3.99
N MET A 94 -29.86 13.45 4.31
CA MET A 94 -30.73 12.47 4.95
C MET A 94 -31.18 12.93 6.33
N ARG A 95 -30.27 13.52 7.13
CA ARG A 95 -30.60 14.08 8.45
C ARG A 95 -31.61 15.24 8.35
N ALA A 96 -31.39 16.14 7.38
CA ALA A 96 -32.32 17.25 7.16
C ALA A 96 -33.70 16.73 6.76
N SER A 97 -33.77 15.82 5.79
CA SER A 97 -35.02 15.20 5.36
C SER A 97 -35.78 14.50 6.50
N LEU A 98 -35.05 13.73 7.35
CA LEU A 98 -35.62 13.04 8.48
C LEU A 98 -36.20 14.04 9.50
N SER A 99 -35.53 15.17 9.75
CA SER A 99 -35.99 16.21 10.69
C SER A 99 -37.21 16.96 10.16
N GLU A 100 -37.32 17.18 8.85
CA GLU A 100 -38.47 17.81 8.21
C GLU A 100 -39.71 16.91 8.20
N THR A 101 -39.51 15.59 8.10
CA THR A 101 -40.60 14.59 8.05
C THR A 101 -40.98 14.01 9.44
N ASP A 102 -40.37 14.48 10.53
CA ASP A 102 -40.66 13.97 11.86
C ASP A 102 -42.08 14.38 12.32
N SER A 103 -43.02 13.53 12.02
CA SER A 103 -44.44 13.68 12.35
C SER A 103 -44.91 12.83 13.55
N ARG A 104 -43.97 12.24 14.33
CA ARG A 104 -44.30 11.27 15.40
C ARG A 104 -45.26 11.81 16.44
N ASP A 105 -45.07 13.05 16.93
CA ASP A 105 -45.93 13.67 17.92
C ASP A 105 -47.35 13.93 17.33
N TYR A 106 -47.40 14.30 16.06
CA TYR A 106 -48.67 14.48 15.36
C TYR A 106 -49.42 13.16 15.21
N LEU A 107 -48.72 12.11 14.76
CA LEU A 107 -49.28 10.75 14.58
C LEU A 107 -49.81 10.19 15.91
N LEU A 108 -49.07 10.38 17.02
CA LEU A 108 -49.49 9.96 18.35
C LEU A 108 -50.77 10.71 18.78
N THR A 109 -50.82 12.02 18.51
CA THR A 109 -51.98 12.85 18.83
C THR A 109 -53.20 12.46 18.00
N ALA A 110 -53.06 12.28 16.71
CA ALA A 110 -54.12 11.84 15.79
C ALA A 110 -54.68 10.47 16.18
N GLN A 111 -53.80 9.52 16.51
CA GLN A 111 -54.20 8.19 16.99
C GLN A 111 -54.99 8.28 18.31
N SER A 112 -54.55 9.09 19.28
CA SER A 112 -55.22 9.26 20.56
C SER A 112 -56.63 9.87 20.44
N ARG A 113 -56.84 10.68 19.39
CA ARG A 113 -58.14 11.26 19.04
C ARG A 113 -59.02 10.35 18.19
N GLY A 114 -58.52 9.22 17.76
CA GLY A 114 -59.20 8.30 16.87
C GLY A 114 -59.29 8.79 15.42
N GLU A 115 -58.48 9.78 15.01
CA GLU A 115 -58.42 10.32 13.64
C GLU A 115 -57.72 9.36 12.67
N ILE A 116 -56.81 8.54 13.19
CA ILE A 116 -56.14 7.46 12.47
C ILE A 116 -56.28 6.14 13.24
N SER A 117 -56.27 5.04 12.51
CA SER A 117 -56.30 3.71 13.12
C SER A 117 -54.96 3.34 13.74
N MET A 118 -54.94 2.36 14.67
CA MET A 118 -53.73 1.82 15.23
C MET A 118 -52.80 1.21 14.14
N ILE A 119 -53.37 0.64 13.10
CA ILE A 119 -52.61 0.05 11.99
C ILE A 119 -51.90 1.15 11.20
N GLU A 120 -52.62 2.23 10.85
CA GLU A 120 -52.01 3.37 10.15
C GLU A 120 -50.90 4.02 10.98
N TYR A 121 -51.10 4.20 12.29
CA TYR A 121 -50.08 4.70 13.19
C TYR A 121 -48.84 3.82 13.19
N LEU A 122 -48.98 2.49 13.25
CA LEU A 122 -47.85 1.55 13.21
C LEU A 122 -47.09 1.57 11.88
N VAL A 123 -47.82 1.64 10.77
CA VAL A 123 -47.19 1.70 9.42
C VAL A 123 -46.38 2.98 9.27
N GLU A 124 -46.93 4.14 9.62
CA GLU A 124 -46.20 5.41 9.53
C GLU A 124 -44.99 5.47 10.48
N THR A 125 -45.17 4.90 11.69
CA THR A 125 -44.05 4.82 12.64
C THR A 125 -42.95 3.90 12.16
N ASP A 126 -43.26 2.78 11.51
CA ASP A 126 -42.31 1.85 10.93
C ASP A 126 -41.52 2.52 9.80
N GLN A 127 -42.18 3.26 8.92
CA GLN A 127 -41.50 4.04 7.85
C GLN A 127 -40.54 5.08 8.43
N TYR A 128 -40.91 5.75 9.53
CA TYR A 128 -40.00 6.68 10.20
C TYR A 128 -38.74 5.95 10.73
N TYR A 129 -38.89 4.78 11.35
CA TYR A 129 -37.77 4.03 11.87
C TYR A 129 -36.85 3.47 10.75
N GLU A 130 -37.43 3.06 9.61
CA GLU A 130 -36.64 2.70 8.42
C GLU A 130 -35.82 3.89 7.91
N ALA A 131 -36.40 5.07 7.81
CA ALA A 131 -35.71 6.30 7.41
C ALA A 131 -34.61 6.69 8.41
N LEU A 132 -34.87 6.53 9.72
CA LEU A 132 -33.89 6.75 10.78
C LEU A 132 -32.70 5.78 10.65
N GLU A 133 -32.96 4.50 10.42
CA GLU A 133 -31.92 3.48 10.25
C GLU A 133 -31.04 3.78 9.01
N GLN A 134 -31.64 4.19 7.90
CA GLN A 134 -30.91 4.61 6.70
C GLN A 134 -30.03 5.84 6.97
N THR A 135 -30.55 6.83 7.72
CA THR A 135 -29.79 8.03 8.10
C THR A 135 -28.60 7.68 8.98
N LEU A 136 -28.78 6.84 10.00
CA LEU A 136 -27.69 6.37 10.87
C LEU A 136 -26.65 5.54 10.09
N SER A 137 -27.09 4.76 9.12
CA SER A 137 -26.18 4.04 8.23
C SER A 137 -25.33 4.99 7.38
N ALA A 138 -25.93 6.04 6.81
CA ALA A 138 -25.19 7.04 6.04
C ALA A 138 -24.19 7.81 6.92
N GLU A 139 -24.54 8.17 8.14
CA GLU A 139 -23.64 8.79 9.11
C GLU A 139 -22.47 7.87 9.47
N ARG A 140 -22.73 6.61 9.73
CA ARG A 140 -21.69 5.61 9.99
C ARG A 140 -20.71 5.51 8.82
N ASP A 141 -21.23 5.44 7.59
CA ASP A 141 -20.41 5.30 6.40
C ASP A 141 -19.54 6.55 6.15
N TYR A 142 -20.06 7.75 6.44
CA TYR A 142 -19.28 8.97 6.47
C TYR A 142 -18.16 8.93 7.51
N HIS A 143 -18.47 8.58 8.75
CA HIS A 143 -17.46 8.52 9.82
C HIS A 143 -16.39 7.45 9.54
N GLN A 144 -16.77 6.33 8.93
CA GLN A 144 -15.82 5.31 8.51
C GLN A 144 -14.89 5.82 7.41
N ALA A 145 -15.41 6.54 6.41
CA ALA A 145 -14.59 7.14 5.36
C ALA A 145 -13.64 8.22 5.92
N LEU A 146 -14.12 9.03 6.87
CA LEU A 146 -13.31 10.03 7.55
C LEU A 146 -12.18 9.39 8.37
N ALA A 147 -12.46 8.30 9.08
CA ALA A 147 -11.46 7.56 9.84
C ALA A 147 -10.38 6.95 8.91
N GLN A 148 -10.77 6.43 7.73
CA GLN A 148 -9.83 5.93 6.73
C GLN A 148 -8.93 7.06 6.18
N LEU A 149 -9.48 8.25 5.96
CA LEU A 149 -8.70 9.40 5.49
C LEU A 149 -7.68 9.85 6.54
N ASN A 150 -8.10 9.94 7.81
CA ASN A 150 -7.21 10.35 8.90
C ASN A 150 -6.14 9.29 9.23
N ALA A 151 -6.37 8.02 8.94
CA ALA A 151 -5.37 6.96 9.15
C ALA A 151 -4.15 7.08 8.22
N VAL A 152 -4.23 7.90 7.16
CA VAL A 152 -3.11 8.16 6.25
C VAL A 152 -2.13 9.20 6.83
N GLU A 153 -2.56 10.00 7.83
CA GLU A 153 -1.73 11.03 8.47
C GLU A 153 -0.83 10.49 9.60
N LEU A 154 -1.00 9.22 9.99
CA LEU A 154 -0.23 8.54 11.04
C LEU A 154 0.86 7.63 10.45
#